data_f841c920452d8b1e9e2b4d7408b465f5
#
_entry.id   f841c920452d8b1e9e2b4d7408b465f5
#
_cell.length_a   1.000
_cell.length_b   1.000
_cell.length_c   1.000
_cell.angle_alpha   90.00
_cell.angle_beta   90.00
_cell.angle_gamma   90.00
#
_symmetry.space_group_name_H-M   'P 1'
#
loop_
_entity.id
_entity.type
_entity.pdbx_description
1 polymer ?
#
loop_
_entity_poly.entity_id
_entity_poly.type
_entity_poly.pdbx_seq_one_letter_code
_entity_poly.pdbx_strand_id
1 'polypeptide(L)'
;TNEETGESKAYLIPYGSRIKVIDGQVLEAGDELTEGSVNPHDLLKIKGIRAVQDYMLREVQRVYRLQGVDIADKHIEVLVRQMLKKVRIENNGDTEFLPGTLVDVLDFEEMNEKLTAEGKEPAEGKRIILGITKAALATESFLSAASFQETTKVLTEAAITVSYTHLTLPTKR
;
A
#
# COMPACT_ATOMS: atom_id res chain seq x y z
N THR A 1 -18.47 24.58 -6.01
CA THR A 1 -18.66 25.51 -4.90
C THR A 1 -18.99 24.71 -3.65
N ASN A 2 -18.30 24.96 -2.54
CA ASN A 2 -18.64 24.37 -1.26
C ASN A 2 -19.76 25.21 -0.62
N GLU A 3 -20.87 24.59 -0.28
CA GLU A 3 -22.05 25.32 0.29
C GLU A 3 -21.78 25.84 1.71
N GLU A 4 -20.89 25.15 2.48
CA GLU A 4 -20.59 25.54 3.86
C GLU A 4 -19.60 26.72 3.96
N THR A 5 -18.55 26.72 3.11
CA THR A 5 -17.49 27.75 3.15
C THR A 5 -17.66 28.84 2.10
N GLY A 6 -18.54 28.66 1.11
CA GLY A 6 -18.72 29.57 -0.03
C GLY A 6 -17.54 29.59 -1.00
N GLU A 7 -16.55 28.73 -0.82
CA GLU A 7 -15.38 28.65 -1.68
C GLU A 7 -15.70 27.97 -3.00
N SER A 8 -15.26 28.54 -4.10
CA SER A 8 -15.34 27.93 -5.43
C SER A 8 -13.96 27.65 -5.97
N LYS A 9 -13.75 26.45 -6.52
CA LYS A 9 -12.50 26.06 -7.15
C LYS A 9 -12.75 25.65 -8.60
N ALA A 10 -11.99 26.26 -9.53
CA ALA A 10 -12.05 25.91 -10.94
C ALA A 10 -10.95 24.90 -11.27
N TYR A 11 -11.31 23.84 -11.96
CA TYR A 11 -10.38 22.83 -12.44
C TYR A 11 -10.33 22.86 -13.97
N LEU A 12 -9.12 22.97 -14.51
CA LEU A 12 -8.92 22.90 -15.95
C LEU A 12 -8.89 21.45 -16.40
N ILE A 13 -9.86 21.07 -17.22
CA ILE A 13 -9.97 19.71 -17.77
C ILE A 13 -9.37 19.73 -19.19
N PRO A 14 -8.44 18.80 -19.52
CA PRO A 14 -7.89 18.70 -20.87
C PRO A 14 -8.97 18.45 -21.93
N TYR A 15 -8.76 19.02 -23.10
CA TYR A 15 -9.68 18.83 -24.23
C TYR A 15 -9.76 17.37 -24.63
N GLY A 16 -10.99 16.87 -24.82
CA GLY A 16 -11.24 15.47 -25.16
C GLY A 16 -11.48 14.53 -23.98
N SER A 17 -11.33 15.00 -22.73
CA SER A 17 -11.70 14.22 -21.55
C SER A 17 -13.23 14.16 -21.40
N ARG A 18 -13.76 12.98 -21.16
CA ARG A 18 -15.20 12.81 -20.86
C ARG A 18 -15.46 13.14 -19.40
N ILE A 19 -16.41 14.05 -19.17
CA ILE A 19 -16.85 14.44 -17.85
C ILE A 19 -17.85 13.38 -17.36
N LYS A 20 -17.66 12.91 -16.13
CA LYS A 20 -18.48 11.85 -15.49
C LYS A 20 -19.56 12.46 -14.58
N VAL A 21 -19.41 13.71 -14.20
CA VAL A 21 -20.28 14.41 -13.26
C VAL A 21 -21.31 15.25 -13.97
N ILE A 22 -22.48 15.39 -13.34
CA ILE A 22 -23.62 16.19 -13.84
C ILE A 22 -23.68 17.49 -13.06
N ASP A 23 -24.18 18.55 -13.70
CA ASP A 23 -24.38 19.84 -13.03
C ASP A 23 -25.31 19.71 -11.82
N GLY A 24 -24.91 20.32 -10.70
CA GLY A 24 -25.63 20.22 -9.43
C GLY A 24 -25.37 18.94 -8.61
N GLN A 25 -24.49 18.03 -9.06
CA GLN A 25 -24.12 16.84 -8.31
C GLN A 25 -23.23 17.20 -7.12
N VAL A 26 -23.57 16.68 -5.93
CA VAL A 26 -22.71 16.77 -4.74
C VAL A 26 -21.60 15.75 -4.87
N LEU A 27 -20.35 16.20 -4.67
CA LEU A 27 -19.14 15.41 -4.78
C LEU A 27 -18.42 15.34 -3.44
N GLU A 28 -17.89 14.18 -3.13
CA GLU A 28 -17.01 13.99 -1.99
C GLU A 28 -15.53 14.08 -2.41
N ALA A 29 -14.66 14.31 -1.42
CA ALA A 29 -13.22 14.32 -1.67
C ALA A 29 -12.76 12.97 -2.24
N GLY A 30 -12.09 13.03 -3.41
CA GLY A 30 -11.59 11.86 -4.13
C GLY A 30 -12.57 11.23 -5.14
N ASP A 31 -13.71 11.88 -5.42
CA ASP A 31 -14.57 11.45 -6.52
C ASP A 31 -13.99 11.81 -7.88
N GLU A 32 -14.22 10.94 -8.85
CA GLU A 32 -13.70 11.11 -10.21
C GLU A 32 -14.55 12.13 -10.98
N LEU A 33 -13.92 13.21 -11.43
CA LEU A 33 -14.58 14.22 -12.29
C LEU A 33 -14.61 13.81 -13.75
N THR A 34 -13.59 13.06 -14.19
CA THR A 34 -13.42 12.63 -15.58
C THR A 34 -13.29 11.11 -15.66
N GLU A 35 -13.66 10.55 -16.81
CA GLU A 35 -13.36 9.14 -17.10
C GLU A 35 -11.85 8.94 -17.23
N GLY A 36 -11.32 7.92 -16.59
CA GLY A 36 -9.90 7.56 -16.67
C GLY A 36 -9.44 6.74 -15.46
N SER A 37 -8.16 6.39 -15.47
CA SER A 37 -7.56 5.70 -14.35
C SER A 37 -7.13 6.70 -13.27
N VAL A 38 -7.51 6.43 -12.04
CA VAL A 38 -7.09 7.23 -10.87
C VAL A 38 -5.75 6.71 -10.35
N ASN A 39 -4.91 7.63 -9.87
CA ASN A 39 -3.67 7.23 -9.21
C ASN A 39 -3.98 6.59 -7.83
N PRO A 40 -3.65 5.31 -7.62
CA PRO A 40 -3.94 4.63 -6.36
C PRO A 40 -3.28 5.29 -5.13
N HIS A 41 -2.12 5.95 -5.33
CA HIS A 41 -1.43 6.65 -4.24
C HIS A 41 -2.21 7.87 -3.73
N ASP A 42 -2.87 8.59 -4.63
CA ASP A 42 -3.69 9.75 -4.25
C ASP A 42 -5.01 9.29 -3.63
N LEU A 43 -5.58 8.22 -4.16
CA LEU A 43 -6.76 7.59 -3.59
C LEU A 43 -6.50 7.09 -2.15
N LEU A 44 -5.31 6.52 -1.89
CA LEU A 44 -4.91 6.11 -0.54
C LEU A 44 -4.85 7.27 0.45
N LYS A 45 -4.36 8.43 0.01
CA LYS A 45 -4.26 9.63 0.86
C LYS A 45 -5.63 10.23 1.19
N ILE A 46 -6.56 10.18 0.24
CA ILE A 46 -7.84 10.90 0.32
C ILE A 46 -8.94 10.01 0.93
N LYS A 47 -9.14 8.82 0.35
CA LYS A 47 -10.24 7.90 0.73
C LYS A 47 -9.80 6.74 1.64
N GLY A 48 -8.50 6.55 1.82
CA GLY A 48 -7.94 5.51 2.67
C GLY A 48 -7.83 4.14 2.00
N ILE A 49 -7.54 3.12 2.82
CA ILE A 49 -7.09 1.80 2.36
C ILE A 49 -8.20 1.02 1.66
N ARG A 50 -9.41 1.01 2.24
CA ARG A 50 -10.53 0.22 1.70
C ARG A 50 -10.89 0.67 0.29
N ALA A 51 -10.95 1.98 0.06
CA ALA A 51 -11.26 2.53 -1.26
C ALA A 51 -10.21 2.13 -2.31
N VAL A 52 -8.93 2.07 -1.93
CA VAL A 52 -7.86 1.59 -2.81
C VAL A 52 -8.00 0.10 -3.11
N GLN A 53 -8.31 -0.71 -2.10
CA GLN A 53 -8.51 -2.15 -2.28
C GLN A 53 -9.66 -2.42 -3.26
N ASP A 54 -10.80 -1.77 -3.06
CA ASP A 54 -11.97 -1.91 -3.93
C ASP A 54 -11.70 -1.37 -5.36
N TYR A 55 -10.95 -0.28 -5.47
CA TYR A 55 -10.56 0.28 -6.76
C TYR A 55 -9.65 -0.68 -7.53
N MET A 56 -8.59 -1.17 -6.89
CA MET A 56 -7.65 -2.11 -7.52
C MET A 56 -8.33 -3.41 -7.93
N LEU A 57 -9.18 -3.95 -7.05
CA LEU A 57 -9.96 -5.16 -7.35
C LEU A 57 -10.83 -4.97 -8.59
N ARG A 58 -11.60 -3.88 -8.63
CA ARG A 58 -12.49 -3.56 -9.76
C ARG A 58 -11.73 -3.38 -11.08
N GLU A 59 -10.61 -2.65 -11.07
CA GLU A 59 -9.84 -2.40 -12.28
C GLU A 59 -9.17 -3.67 -12.82
N VAL A 60 -8.61 -4.50 -11.95
CA VAL A 60 -8.03 -5.79 -12.36
C VAL A 60 -9.11 -6.72 -12.90
N GLN A 61 -10.24 -6.87 -12.22
CA GLN A 61 -11.37 -7.66 -12.67
C GLN A 61 -11.94 -7.17 -14.01
N ARG A 62 -12.02 -5.85 -14.18
CA ARG A 62 -12.45 -5.25 -15.45
C ARG A 62 -11.58 -5.69 -16.62
N VAL A 63 -10.25 -5.64 -16.47
CA VAL A 63 -9.31 -6.05 -17.51
C VAL A 63 -9.47 -7.54 -17.85
N TYR A 64 -9.55 -8.41 -16.85
CA TYR A 64 -9.73 -9.85 -17.08
C TYR A 64 -11.08 -10.19 -17.73
N ARG A 65 -12.16 -9.55 -17.29
CA ARG A 65 -13.50 -9.76 -17.90
C ARG A 65 -13.57 -9.30 -19.35
N LEU A 66 -12.86 -8.22 -19.70
CA LEU A 66 -12.75 -7.79 -21.12
C LEU A 66 -12.07 -8.84 -22.00
N GLN A 67 -11.22 -9.69 -21.42
CA GLN A 67 -10.56 -10.80 -22.11
C GLN A 67 -11.33 -12.13 -22.01
N GLY A 68 -12.53 -12.11 -21.42
CA GLY A 68 -13.35 -13.30 -21.24
C GLY A 68 -12.88 -14.26 -20.15
N VAL A 69 -11.98 -13.80 -19.25
CA VAL A 69 -11.46 -14.59 -18.15
C VAL A 69 -12.20 -14.20 -16.86
N ASP A 70 -12.78 -15.18 -16.19
CA ASP A 70 -13.42 -14.99 -14.89
C ASP A 70 -12.51 -15.50 -13.76
N ILE A 71 -12.15 -14.61 -12.86
CA ILE A 71 -11.27 -14.88 -11.71
C ILE A 71 -12.02 -14.55 -10.44
N ALA A 72 -11.97 -15.45 -9.45
CA ALA A 72 -12.55 -15.19 -8.14
C ALA A 72 -11.80 -14.06 -7.42
N ASP A 73 -12.55 -13.13 -6.83
CA ASP A 73 -12.03 -11.91 -6.18
C ASP A 73 -10.97 -12.20 -5.13
N LYS A 74 -11.11 -13.29 -4.36
CA LYS A 74 -10.17 -13.70 -3.32
C LYS A 74 -8.71 -13.81 -3.76
N HIS A 75 -8.46 -14.17 -5.03
CA HIS A 75 -7.09 -14.29 -5.55
C HIS A 75 -6.44 -12.92 -5.76
N ILE A 76 -7.23 -11.94 -6.18
CA ILE A 76 -6.77 -10.56 -6.37
C ILE A 76 -6.64 -9.87 -5.02
N GLU A 77 -7.59 -10.09 -4.12
CA GLU A 77 -7.57 -9.54 -2.75
C GLU A 77 -6.30 -9.91 -1.98
N VAL A 78 -5.84 -11.16 -2.09
CA VAL A 78 -4.58 -11.61 -1.47
C VAL A 78 -3.39 -10.81 -2.00
N LEU A 79 -3.32 -10.56 -3.31
CA LEU A 79 -2.24 -9.77 -3.91
C LEU A 79 -2.30 -8.31 -3.45
N VAL A 80 -3.46 -7.70 -3.50
CA VAL A 80 -3.68 -6.30 -3.06
C VAL A 80 -3.36 -6.13 -1.59
N ARG A 81 -3.73 -7.10 -0.74
CA ARG A 81 -3.36 -7.11 0.68
C ARG A 81 -1.84 -7.07 0.87
N GLN A 82 -1.10 -7.88 0.12
CA GLN A 82 0.37 -7.88 0.21
C GLN A 82 1.01 -6.57 -0.28
N MET A 83 0.42 -5.92 -1.29
CA MET A 83 0.88 -4.62 -1.77
C MET A 83 0.69 -3.50 -0.75
N LEU A 84 -0.25 -3.62 0.16
CA LEU A 84 -0.60 -2.63 1.20
C LEU A 84 -0.07 -2.99 2.60
N LYS A 85 0.76 -4.02 2.71
CA LYS A 85 1.24 -4.57 3.99
C LYS A 85 2.28 -3.66 4.69
N LYS A 86 2.95 -2.77 3.97
CA LYS A 86 4.08 -1.98 4.49
C LYS A 86 3.72 -0.53 4.81
N VAL A 87 4.32 -0.05 5.89
CA VAL A 87 4.30 1.35 6.34
C VAL A 87 5.71 1.91 6.19
N ARG A 88 5.82 3.14 5.71
CA ARG A 88 7.07 3.91 5.75
C ARG A 88 7.07 4.77 6.99
N ILE A 89 8.12 4.66 7.78
CA ILE A 89 8.32 5.48 8.98
C ILE A 89 8.68 6.90 8.56
N GLU A 90 7.93 7.90 9.02
CA GLU A 90 8.22 9.33 8.81
C GLU A 90 8.93 9.89 10.06
N ASN A 91 8.42 9.62 11.24
CA ASN A 91 9.05 10.00 12.50
C ASN A 91 9.15 8.75 13.40
N ASN A 92 10.31 8.56 14.00
CA ASN A 92 10.56 7.37 14.81
C ASN A 92 10.04 7.49 16.26
N GLY A 93 9.75 8.71 16.75
CA GLY A 93 9.44 8.89 18.18
C GLY A 93 10.49 8.23 19.06
N ASP A 94 10.05 7.49 20.07
CA ASP A 94 10.89 6.70 20.98
C ASP A 94 11.10 5.24 20.53
N THR A 95 10.80 4.91 19.24
CA THR A 95 10.98 3.57 18.71
C THR A 95 12.40 3.34 18.20
N GLU A 96 12.79 2.07 18.05
CA GLU A 96 14.04 1.65 17.41
C GLU A 96 14.00 1.72 15.87
N PHE A 97 12.87 2.12 15.30
CA PHE A 97 12.72 2.21 13.85
C PHE A 97 13.53 3.37 13.28
N LEU A 98 14.16 3.15 12.14
CA LEU A 98 14.87 4.21 11.43
C LEU A 98 13.90 4.95 10.50
N PRO A 99 13.94 6.29 10.45
CA PRO A 99 13.14 7.07 9.51
C PRO A 99 13.39 6.64 8.07
N GLY A 100 12.33 6.51 7.28
CA GLY A 100 12.37 6.07 5.89
C GLY A 100 12.37 4.57 5.66
N THR A 101 12.49 3.73 6.70
CA THR A 101 12.40 2.27 6.58
C THR A 101 10.97 1.81 6.32
N LEU A 102 10.86 0.62 5.73
CA LEU A 102 9.60 -0.06 5.48
C LEU A 102 9.39 -1.16 6.52
N VAL A 103 8.37 -0.99 7.33
CA VAL A 103 8.02 -1.92 8.41
C VAL A 103 6.67 -2.56 8.10
N ASP A 104 6.41 -3.76 8.59
CA ASP A 104 5.10 -4.37 8.54
C ASP A 104 4.09 -3.60 9.39
N VAL A 105 2.86 -3.50 8.88
CA VAL A 105 1.78 -2.80 9.61
C VAL A 105 1.56 -3.40 10.99
N LEU A 106 1.59 -4.72 11.10
CA LEU A 106 1.36 -5.42 12.38
C LEU A 106 2.46 -5.12 13.39
N ASP A 107 3.72 -5.17 12.96
CA ASP A 107 4.87 -4.85 13.84
C ASP A 107 4.86 -3.39 14.25
N PHE A 108 4.46 -2.51 13.34
CA PHE A 108 4.32 -1.08 13.62
C PHE A 108 3.21 -0.81 14.64
N GLU A 109 2.04 -1.41 14.47
CA GLU A 109 0.91 -1.27 15.39
C GLU A 109 1.26 -1.85 16.77
N GLU A 110 1.84 -3.06 16.82
CA GLU A 110 2.24 -3.71 18.08
C GLU A 110 3.29 -2.88 18.88
N MET A 111 4.28 -2.32 18.16
CA MET A 111 5.31 -1.49 18.82
C MET A 111 4.70 -0.19 19.35
N ASN A 112 3.82 0.47 18.58
CA ASN A 112 3.16 1.69 19.01
C ASN A 112 2.21 1.45 20.20
N GLU A 113 1.50 0.33 20.24
CA GLU A 113 0.67 -0.06 21.39
C GLU A 113 1.51 -0.24 22.64
N LYS A 114 2.67 -0.92 22.55
CA LYS A 114 3.59 -1.12 23.68
C LYS A 114 4.10 0.23 24.21
N LEU A 115 4.55 1.12 23.33
CA LEU A 115 5.08 2.42 23.73
C LEU A 115 4.01 3.33 24.33
N THR A 116 2.81 3.31 23.76
CA THR A 116 1.68 4.06 24.29
C THR A 116 1.31 3.58 25.70
N ALA A 117 1.35 2.27 25.95
CA ALA A 117 1.14 1.70 27.28
C ALA A 117 2.23 2.10 28.28
N GLU A 118 3.47 2.32 27.82
CA GLU A 118 4.58 2.82 28.63
C GLU A 118 4.58 4.35 28.79
N GLY A 119 3.67 5.07 28.11
CA GLY A 119 3.60 6.53 28.14
C GLY A 119 4.71 7.24 27.33
N LYS A 120 5.31 6.54 26.35
CA LYS A 120 6.32 7.05 25.44
C LYS A 120 5.69 7.54 24.14
N GLU A 121 6.45 8.29 23.35
CA GLU A 121 6.00 8.84 22.08
C GLU A 121 6.00 7.76 20.97
N PRO A 122 4.83 7.45 20.37
CA PRO A 122 4.75 6.44 19.31
C PRO A 122 5.39 6.94 18.00
N ALA A 123 5.79 6.01 17.13
CA ALA A 123 6.28 6.34 15.81
C ALA A 123 5.13 6.77 14.87
N GLU A 124 5.41 7.73 14.01
CA GLU A 124 4.52 8.14 12.93
C GLU A 124 4.93 7.47 11.63
N GLY A 125 3.97 6.87 10.94
CA GLY A 125 4.20 6.18 9.69
C GLY A 125 3.06 6.35 8.71
N LYS A 126 3.41 6.32 7.41
CA LYS A 126 2.47 6.43 6.32
C LYS A 126 2.38 5.13 5.55
N ARG A 127 1.17 4.61 5.38
CA ARG A 127 0.94 3.45 4.53
C ARG A 127 1.30 3.76 3.09
N ILE A 128 1.98 2.82 2.45
CA ILE A 128 2.41 2.93 1.06
C ILE A 128 1.89 1.75 0.25
N ILE A 129 1.76 1.97 -1.05
CA ILE A 129 1.45 0.91 -2.00
C ILE A 129 2.77 0.46 -2.63
N LEU A 130 3.09 -0.82 -2.50
CA LEU A 130 4.21 -1.44 -3.20
C LEU A 130 3.71 -2.07 -4.49
N GLY A 131 4.48 -1.93 -5.58
CA GLY A 131 4.25 -2.71 -6.78
C GLY A 131 4.43 -4.20 -6.51
N ILE A 132 3.86 -5.07 -7.35
CA ILE A 132 3.85 -6.53 -7.18
C ILE A 132 5.26 -7.07 -6.93
N THR A 133 6.24 -6.68 -7.75
CA THR A 133 7.63 -7.13 -7.61
C THR A 133 8.24 -6.70 -6.27
N LYS A 134 8.07 -5.43 -5.89
CA LYS A 134 8.58 -4.92 -4.62
C LYS A 134 7.90 -5.58 -3.42
N ALA A 135 6.60 -5.83 -3.50
CA ALA A 135 5.87 -6.52 -2.45
C ALA A 135 6.34 -7.98 -2.29
N ALA A 136 6.65 -8.66 -3.40
CA ALA A 136 7.17 -10.02 -3.38
C ALA A 136 8.60 -10.11 -2.81
N LEU A 137 9.43 -9.08 -3.02
CA LEU A 137 10.79 -9.01 -2.46
C LEU A 137 10.83 -8.52 -1.00
N ALA A 138 9.82 -7.75 -0.58
CA ALA A 138 9.72 -7.20 0.78
C ALA A 138 9.11 -8.19 1.80
N THR A 139 9.36 -9.49 1.64
CA THR A 139 8.94 -10.54 2.56
C THR A 139 9.99 -10.77 3.63
N GLU A 140 9.60 -11.31 4.78
CA GLU A 140 10.52 -11.69 5.87
C GLU A 140 11.42 -12.88 5.49
N SER A 141 10.96 -13.74 4.59
CA SER A 141 11.71 -14.87 4.10
C SER A 141 12.64 -14.47 2.95
N PHE A 142 13.89 -14.24 3.25
CA PHE A 142 14.89 -13.93 2.22
C PHE A 142 15.02 -15.07 1.18
N LEU A 143 14.80 -16.32 1.57
CA LEU A 143 14.85 -17.45 0.64
C LEU A 143 13.72 -17.38 -0.40
N SER A 144 12.52 -16.98 0.02
CA SER A 144 11.40 -16.72 -0.89
C SER A 144 11.70 -15.59 -1.86
N ALA A 145 12.25 -14.49 -1.36
CA ALA A 145 12.66 -13.36 -2.19
C ALA A 145 13.75 -13.74 -3.20
N ALA A 146 14.77 -14.48 -2.75
CA ALA A 146 15.87 -14.96 -3.59
C ALA A 146 15.41 -15.95 -4.68
N SER A 147 14.39 -16.75 -4.41
CA SER A 147 13.82 -17.67 -5.40
C SER A 147 12.99 -16.97 -6.48
N PHE A 148 12.51 -15.76 -6.21
CA PHE A 148 11.67 -15.01 -7.14
C PHE A 148 12.52 -14.22 -8.15
N GLN A 149 13.33 -13.27 -7.68
CA GLN A 149 14.17 -12.40 -8.52
C GLN A 149 15.37 -11.87 -7.71
N GLU A 150 16.36 -11.32 -8.42
CA GLU A 150 17.52 -10.65 -7.81
C GLU A 150 18.27 -11.50 -6.76
N THR A 151 18.44 -12.79 -7.03
CA THR A 151 19.00 -13.78 -6.10
C THR A 151 20.28 -13.30 -5.43
N THR A 152 21.24 -12.80 -6.20
CA THR A 152 22.54 -12.33 -5.69
C THR A 152 22.40 -11.17 -4.71
N LYS A 153 21.57 -10.19 -5.05
CA LYS A 153 21.32 -9.02 -4.21
C LYS A 153 20.66 -9.40 -2.91
N VAL A 154 19.58 -10.20 -2.98
CA VAL A 154 18.83 -10.65 -1.80
C VAL A 154 19.70 -11.47 -0.86
N LEU A 155 20.51 -12.39 -1.40
CA LEU A 155 21.44 -13.20 -0.59
C LEU A 155 22.54 -12.35 0.05
N THR A 156 23.05 -11.35 -0.67
CA THR A 156 24.06 -10.43 -0.13
C THR A 156 23.47 -9.59 1.01
N GLU A 157 22.29 -9.02 0.82
CA GLU A 157 21.60 -8.26 1.87
C GLU A 157 21.31 -9.14 3.10
N ALA A 158 20.82 -10.37 2.89
CA ALA A 158 20.56 -11.31 3.98
C ALA A 158 21.85 -11.72 4.72
N ALA A 159 22.97 -11.85 4.04
CA ALA A 159 24.26 -12.13 4.66
C ALA A 159 24.76 -10.96 5.52
N ILE A 160 24.58 -9.72 5.05
CA ILE A 160 24.98 -8.52 5.78
C ILE A 160 24.10 -8.33 7.04
N THR A 161 22.80 -8.57 6.94
CA THR A 161 21.85 -8.42 8.05
C THR A 161 21.85 -9.61 9.02
N VAL A 162 22.71 -10.62 8.80
CA VAL A 162 22.80 -11.85 9.61
C VAL A 162 21.47 -12.64 9.68
N SER A 163 20.51 -12.31 8.83
CA SER A 163 19.18 -12.97 8.78
C SER A 163 19.26 -14.45 8.47
N TYR A 164 20.37 -14.90 7.90
CA TYR A 164 20.56 -16.28 7.48
C TYR A 164 20.82 -17.25 8.65
N THR A 165 21.23 -16.77 9.83
CA THR A 165 21.47 -17.63 11.00
C THR A 165 20.20 -18.30 11.53
N HIS A 166 19.03 -17.79 11.21
CA HIS A 166 17.74 -18.38 11.57
C HIS A 166 17.31 -19.55 10.65
N LEU A 167 18.04 -19.80 9.57
CA LEU A 167 17.75 -20.91 8.63
C LEU A 167 18.40 -22.23 8.99
N THR A 168 19.21 -22.29 10.02
CA THR A 168 19.62 -23.58 10.56
C THR A 168 18.40 -24.23 11.19
N LEU A 169 17.72 -25.07 10.39
CA LEU A 169 16.73 -25.99 10.92
C LEU A 169 17.35 -26.70 12.11
N PRO A 170 16.72 -26.70 13.29
CA PRO A 170 17.16 -27.56 14.37
C PRO A 170 16.99 -28.99 13.88
N THR A 171 18.06 -29.59 13.41
CA THR A 171 18.13 -31.05 13.23
C THR A 171 18.00 -31.64 14.61
N LYS A 172 16.76 -31.85 15.03
CA LYS A 172 16.51 -32.77 16.15
C LYS A 172 16.97 -34.17 15.72
N ARG A 173 18.06 -34.59 16.30
CA ARG A 173 18.35 -36.03 16.43
C ARG A 173 17.36 -36.65 17.37
#